data_68921f9d7f32fa99afa53ead84c51a70
#
_entry.id   68921f9d7f32fa99afa53ead84c51a70
#
_cell.length_a   1.000
_cell.length_b   1.000
_cell.length_c   1.000
_cell.angle_alpha   90.00
_cell.angle_beta   90.00
_cell.angle_gamma   90.00
#
_symmetry.space_group_name_H-M   'P 1'
#
loop_
_entity.id
_entity.type
_entity.pdbx_description
1 polymer ?
#
loop_
_entity_poly.entity_id
_entity_poly.type
_entity_poly.pdbx_seq_one_letter_code
_entity_poly.pdbx_strand_id
1 'polypeptide(L)' 'METWNETDEWADRYVRGDLSGEDRVALIKWLEASPEHLRQFRKILQTEMRVSA' A
#
# COMPACT_ATOMS: atom_id res chain seq x y z
N MET A 1 -21.19 -4.02 -5.59
CA MET A 1 -20.13 -4.90 -5.42
C MET A 1 -18.81 -4.26 -5.16
N GLU A 2 -18.16 -4.72 -4.11
CA GLU A 2 -16.96 -4.15 -3.71
C GLU A 2 -15.82 -4.84 -4.26
N THR A 3 -14.90 -4.14 -4.80
CA THR A 3 -13.70 -4.72 -5.31
C THR A 3 -12.61 -4.39 -4.38
N TRP A 4 -12.40 -5.25 -3.45
CA TRP A 4 -11.37 -5.01 -2.46
C TRP A 4 -10.04 -5.36 -3.06
N ASN A 5 -9.14 -4.42 -3.06
CA ASN A 5 -7.86 -4.56 -3.68
C ASN A 5 -6.77 -4.79 -2.67
N GLU A 6 -5.86 -5.69 -2.97
CA GLU A 6 -4.76 -5.96 -2.09
C GLU A 6 -3.90 -4.72 -1.87
N THR A 7 -3.81 -3.90 -2.91
CA THR A 7 -3.07 -2.66 -2.82
C THR A 7 -3.64 -1.73 -1.76
N ASP A 8 -4.97 -1.67 -1.69
CA ASP A 8 -5.62 -0.82 -0.71
C ASP A 8 -5.31 -1.28 0.70
N GLU A 9 -5.27 -2.56 0.91
CA GLU A 9 -4.98 -3.10 2.23
C GLU A 9 -3.56 -2.77 2.65
N TRP A 10 -2.61 -2.94 1.76
CA TRP A 10 -1.22 -2.64 2.08
C TRP A 10 -1.04 -1.16 2.39
N ALA A 11 -1.68 -0.31 1.61
CA ALA A 11 -1.58 1.13 1.80
C ALA A 11 -2.19 1.54 3.13
N ASP A 12 -3.32 0.96 3.46
CA ASP A 12 -4.01 1.27 4.70
C ASP A 12 -3.14 0.90 5.90
N ARG A 13 -2.55 -0.28 5.87
CA ARG A 13 -1.70 -0.72 6.96
C ARG A 13 -0.46 0.14 7.08
N TYR A 14 0.09 0.53 5.93
CA TYR A 14 1.28 1.34 5.92
C TYR A 14 1.03 2.70 6.56
N VAL A 15 -0.08 3.32 6.21
CA VAL A 15 -0.43 4.63 6.72
C VAL A 15 -0.71 4.57 8.21
N ARG A 16 -1.30 3.50 8.68
CA ARG A 16 -1.59 3.33 10.09
C ARG A 16 -0.36 2.95 10.90
N GLY A 17 0.71 2.57 10.23
CA GLY A 17 1.89 2.10 10.93
C GLY A 17 1.67 0.72 11.54
N ASP A 18 0.82 -0.07 10.92
CA ASP A 18 0.44 -1.37 11.44
C ASP A 18 1.19 -2.51 10.78
N LEU A 19 2.37 -2.27 10.29
CA LEU A 19 3.17 -3.28 9.62
C LEU A 19 4.29 -3.76 10.53
N SER A 20 4.33 -5.05 10.75
CA SER A 20 5.42 -5.64 11.49
C SER A 20 6.63 -5.77 10.57
N GLY A 21 7.73 -6.23 11.12
CA GLY A 21 8.93 -6.41 10.29
C GLY A 21 8.69 -7.40 9.17
N GLU A 22 8.00 -8.48 9.46
CA GLU A 22 7.71 -9.48 8.44
C GLU A 22 6.76 -8.93 7.40
N ASP A 23 5.81 -8.14 7.83
CA ASP A 23 4.86 -7.55 6.90
C ASP A 23 5.55 -6.60 5.95
N ARG A 24 6.54 -5.87 6.44
CA ARG A 24 7.28 -4.96 5.60
C ARG A 24 8.04 -5.69 4.51
N VAL A 25 8.64 -6.81 4.87
CA VAL A 25 9.36 -7.61 3.89
C VAL A 25 8.38 -8.15 2.85
N ALA A 26 7.23 -8.61 3.30
CA ALA A 26 6.22 -9.13 2.39
C ALA A 26 5.74 -8.03 1.45
N LEU A 27 5.56 -6.83 1.97
CA LEU A 27 5.12 -5.70 1.17
C LEU A 27 6.15 -5.37 0.09
N ILE A 28 7.42 -5.34 0.46
CA ILE A 28 8.46 -5.04 -0.49
C ILE A 28 8.49 -6.07 -1.60
N LYS A 29 8.38 -7.35 -1.24
CA LYS A 29 8.36 -8.40 -2.23
C LYS A 29 7.15 -8.26 -3.15
N TRP A 30 6.03 -7.92 -2.59
CA TRP A 30 4.82 -7.75 -3.37
C TRP A 30 4.97 -6.59 -4.35
N LEU A 31 5.59 -5.50 -3.91
CA LEU A 31 5.81 -4.35 -4.77
C LEU A 31 6.78 -4.67 -5.89
N GLU A 32 7.80 -5.46 -5.59
CA GLU A 32 8.78 -5.82 -6.59
C GLU A 32 8.27 -6.85 -7.58
N ALA A 33 7.24 -7.56 -7.19
CA ALA A 33 6.69 -8.60 -8.06
C ALA A 33 6.11 -8.00 -9.34
N SER A 34 5.62 -6.78 -9.25
CA SER A 34 5.04 -6.12 -10.42
C SER A 34 5.19 -4.62 -10.31
N PRO A 35 5.68 -3.96 -11.35
CA PRO A 35 5.82 -2.51 -11.31
C PRO A 35 4.48 -1.82 -11.17
N GLU A 36 3.42 -2.49 -11.58
CA GLU A 36 2.10 -1.93 -11.47
C GLU A 36 1.65 -1.83 -10.02
N HIS A 37 2.08 -2.79 -9.21
CA HIS A 37 1.77 -2.75 -7.78
C HIS A 37 2.35 -1.50 -7.15
N LEU A 38 3.60 -1.23 -7.46
CA LEU A 38 4.26 -0.05 -6.90
C LEU A 38 3.56 1.23 -7.34
N ARG A 39 3.19 1.29 -8.60
CA ARG A 39 2.53 2.48 -9.13
C ARG A 39 1.21 2.73 -8.42
N GLN A 40 0.41 1.69 -8.27
CA GLN A 40 -0.88 1.82 -7.60
C GLN A 40 -0.71 2.16 -6.13
N PHE A 41 0.26 1.54 -5.50
CA PHE A 41 0.51 1.76 -4.09
C PHE A 41 0.88 3.23 -3.84
N ARG A 42 1.79 3.76 -4.66
CA ARG A 42 2.19 5.15 -4.52
C ARG A 42 1.04 6.10 -4.76
N LYS A 43 0.18 5.76 -5.70
CA LYS A 43 -0.95 6.60 -6.01
C LYS A 43 -1.89 6.71 -4.84
N ILE A 44 -2.13 5.59 -4.19
CA ILE A 44 -3.01 5.57 -3.02
C ILE A 44 -2.39 6.34 -1.88
N LEU A 45 -1.09 6.18 -1.67
CA LEU A 45 -0.42 6.90 -0.60
C LEU A 45 -0.49 8.40 -0.81
N GLN A 46 -0.32 8.84 -2.04
CA GLN A 46 -0.40 10.25 -2.34
C GLN A 46 -1.78 10.80 -2.00
N THR A 47 -2.80 10.04 -2.32
CA THR A 47 -4.15 10.45 -2.03
C THR A 47 -4.39 10.56 -0.54
N GLU A 48 -3.89 9.58 0.20
CA GLU A 48 -4.08 9.57 1.64
C GLU A 48 -3.33 10.72 2.31
N MET A 49 -2.14 11.00 1.84
CA MET A 49 -1.32 12.00 2.49
C MET A 49 -1.67 13.42 2.11
N ARG A 50 -2.38 13.60 1.03
CA ARG A 50 -2.75 14.95 0.62
C ARG A 50 -3.83 15.55 1.49
N VAL A 51 -4.44 14.71 2.27
CA VAL A 51 -5.52 15.18 3.11
C VAL A 51 -5.09 16.28 4.05
N SER A 52 -3.87 16.25 4.46
CA SER A 52 -3.40 17.20 5.44
C SER A 52 -3.18 18.58 4.86
N ALA A 53 -3.19 18.72 3.58
CA ALA A 53 -2.96 20.02 2.98
C ALA A 53 -4.14 20.99 3.22
#